data_c9a5fa9e1d2b9e9a31b46adaeeab7edf
#
_entry.id   c9a5fa9e1d2b9e9a31b46adaeeab7edf
#
_cell.length_a   1.000
_cell.length_b   1.000
_cell.length_c   1.000
_cell.angle_alpha   90.00
_cell.angle_beta   90.00
_cell.angle_gamma   90.00
#
_symmetry.space_group_name_H-M   'P 1'
#
loop_
_entity.id
_entity.type
_entity.pdbx_description
1 polymer ?
#
loop_
_entity_poly.entity_id
_entity_poly.type
_entity_poly.pdbx_seq_one_letter_code
_entity_poly.pdbx_strand_id
1 'polypeptide(L)'
;MPVHVKSHPDGLPIGGHWVPCEHSDPIVFPYDSSVIAHAPRGTVEHAAQALDAAQEARQSMAALSAGTRRSILMAVHNKLAAVRSELENLLVLETGKPLVDCQVEVARTLTTWAAAAEEVAHSHGETVPLDLQPAGEGMIGYWTRKPAGIVIGIAGFNYPLLLASHKVAPALAAGCPIIVKPAPNTPLTTLWAVHLIRQALSEHEASPAAVQLVTGGIDVGQTLVADPRAAVVSFTGSAAVGHQIAKNAAPRKTVLELGSNTGFIVAKDARIDEAVDAVIRGGFYANGQACISVQRVIVEEQVAEEFQRRLLERVDEVAVGDPRSPDTRVAPLINAASTERIMTWIQEAVDCGAQILHGGELQGASLGPTVISQLPTEANLWCEEIFGPVICLNRVPDLDTAIELVNDSRYGLQAAIYTASLKTAFRAIEELDVGGVVVNEIPGFRSDIMPYGGVKDSGIGREGPRFAMEEFTVTRMAIIRP
;
A
#
# COMPACT_ATOMS: atom_id res chain seq x y z
N MET A 1 -23.59 9.41 15.50
CA MET A 1 -24.60 8.47 14.95
C MET A 1 -24.03 7.07 15.10
N PRO A 2 -24.81 6.04 15.43
CA PRO A 2 -24.27 4.68 15.41
C PRO A 2 -23.81 4.38 13.98
N VAL A 3 -22.53 4.10 13.82
CA VAL A 3 -21.96 3.67 12.55
C VAL A 3 -22.54 2.28 12.28
N HIS A 4 -23.23 2.09 11.15
CA HIS A 4 -23.64 0.76 10.71
C HIS A 4 -22.37 -0.02 10.32
N VAL A 5 -21.78 -0.70 11.30
CA VAL A 5 -20.54 -1.46 11.14
C VAL A 5 -20.72 -2.68 10.24
N LYS A 6 -21.97 -3.10 10.00
CA LYS A 6 -22.28 -4.32 9.22
C LYS A 6 -23.14 -4.01 8.01
N SER A 7 -22.49 -3.95 6.87
CA SER A 7 -23.13 -3.66 5.58
C SER A 7 -22.97 -4.80 4.56
N HIS A 8 -22.75 -6.03 5.04
CA HIS A 8 -22.61 -7.25 4.24
C HIS A 8 -23.23 -8.46 4.96
N PRO A 9 -23.57 -9.54 4.28
CA PRO A 9 -24.05 -10.78 4.90
C PRO A 9 -23.03 -11.41 5.84
N ASP A 10 -23.50 -12.29 6.74
CA ASP A 10 -22.63 -13.04 7.64
C ASP A 10 -21.74 -14.07 6.90
N GLY A 11 -20.54 -14.30 7.39
CA GLY A 11 -19.59 -15.28 6.86
C GLY A 11 -18.56 -14.71 5.90
N LEU A 12 -17.92 -15.59 5.15
CA LEU A 12 -16.88 -15.27 4.16
C LEU A 12 -17.44 -15.35 2.74
N PRO A 13 -17.13 -14.37 1.87
CA PRO A 13 -17.58 -14.39 0.48
C PRO A 13 -16.73 -15.36 -0.35
N ILE A 14 -17.07 -16.66 -0.32
CA ILE A 14 -16.41 -17.75 -1.04
C ILE A 14 -17.35 -18.34 -2.08
N GLY A 15 -16.84 -18.60 -3.28
CA GLY A 15 -17.67 -19.05 -4.38
C GLY A 15 -18.78 -18.05 -4.72
N GLY A 16 -19.98 -18.54 -4.99
CA GLY A 16 -21.18 -17.71 -5.21
C GLY A 16 -21.89 -17.27 -3.93
N HIS A 17 -21.40 -17.67 -2.73
CA HIS A 17 -22.15 -17.64 -1.47
C HIS A 17 -21.40 -16.89 -0.37
N TRP A 18 -22.07 -16.69 0.76
CA TRP A 18 -21.48 -16.30 2.03
C TRP A 18 -21.41 -17.54 2.91
N VAL A 19 -20.18 -18.01 3.19
CA VAL A 19 -19.93 -19.24 3.93
C VAL A 19 -19.83 -18.92 5.42
N PRO A 20 -20.66 -19.51 6.28
CA PRO A 20 -20.60 -19.30 7.72
C PRO A 20 -19.26 -19.74 8.31
N CYS A 21 -18.79 -19.05 9.34
CA CYS A 21 -17.61 -19.45 10.13
C CYS A 21 -18.02 -19.82 11.54
N GLU A 22 -17.39 -20.85 12.10
CA GLU A 22 -17.61 -21.29 13.50
C GLU A 22 -17.11 -20.28 14.52
N HIS A 23 -16.07 -19.53 14.15
CA HIS A 23 -15.39 -18.56 15.01
C HIS A 23 -15.35 -17.19 14.37
N SER A 24 -15.26 -16.16 15.23
CA SER A 24 -15.06 -14.78 14.83
C SER A 24 -14.01 -14.11 15.71
N ASP A 25 -13.34 -13.12 15.16
CA ASP A 25 -12.34 -12.31 15.88
C ASP A 25 -12.94 -10.93 16.19
N PRO A 26 -12.73 -10.42 17.43
CA PRO A 26 -13.13 -9.04 17.75
C PRO A 26 -12.25 -8.06 16.97
N ILE A 27 -12.88 -7.07 16.35
CA ILE A 27 -12.20 -5.93 15.75
C ILE A 27 -12.31 -4.78 16.73
N VAL A 28 -11.16 -4.25 17.09
CA VAL A 28 -11.01 -3.29 18.21
C VAL A 28 -10.67 -1.93 17.64
N PHE A 29 -11.35 -0.89 18.15
CA PHE A 29 -10.99 0.49 17.86
C PHE A 29 -9.69 0.86 18.60
N PRO A 30 -8.60 1.20 17.88
CA PRO A 30 -7.31 1.44 18.52
C PRO A 30 -7.31 2.61 19.54
N TYR A 31 -8.25 3.55 19.41
CA TYR A 31 -8.32 4.74 20.26
C TYR A 31 -8.71 4.45 21.71
N ASP A 32 -9.74 3.63 21.92
CA ASP A 32 -10.30 3.36 23.23
C ASP A 32 -10.41 1.87 23.59
N SER A 33 -9.88 1.01 22.72
CA SER A 33 -9.91 -0.45 22.86
C SER A 33 -11.33 -1.07 22.88
N SER A 34 -12.35 -0.32 22.48
CA SER A 34 -13.71 -0.85 22.35
C SER A 34 -13.84 -1.83 21.19
N VAL A 35 -14.60 -2.90 21.37
CA VAL A 35 -14.93 -3.83 20.28
C VAL A 35 -16.01 -3.21 19.41
N ILE A 36 -15.68 -2.95 18.14
CA ILE A 36 -16.60 -2.33 17.19
C ILE A 36 -17.44 -3.35 16.40
N ALA A 37 -16.88 -4.53 16.18
CA ALA A 37 -17.54 -5.64 15.48
C ALA A 37 -16.79 -6.95 15.71
N HIS A 38 -17.35 -8.04 15.15
CA HIS A 38 -16.67 -9.34 15.06
C HIS A 38 -16.57 -9.72 13.57
N ALA A 39 -15.34 -9.99 13.12
CA ALA A 39 -15.09 -10.47 11.77
C ALA A 39 -15.09 -12.02 11.74
N PRO A 40 -15.65 -12.64 10.70
CA PRO A 40 -15.57 -14.10 10.56
C PRO A 40 -14.10 -14.55 10.51
N ARG A 41 -13.75 -15.63 11.21
CA ARG A 41 -12.42 -16.23 11.17
C ARG A 41 -12.36 -17.34 10.13
N GLY A 42 -11.61 -17.13 9.06
CA GLY A 42 -11.32 -18.13 8.05
C GLY A 42 -10.33 -19.17 8.53
N THR A 43 -10.38 -20.34 7.91
CA THR A 43 -9.50 -21.49 8.14
C THR A 43 -8.77 -21.90 6.87
N VAL A 44 -7.86 -22.85 6.98
CA VAL A 44 -7.16 -23.45 5.84
C VAL A 44 -8.15 -24.10 4.85
N GLU A 45 -9.23 -24.70 5.35
CA GLU A 45 -10.29 -25.29 4.54
C GLU A 45 -11.06 -24.21 3.73
N HIS A 46 -11.32 -23.06 4.35
CA HIS A 46 -11.92 -21.92 3.63
C HIS A 46 -10.98 -21.39 2.52
N ALA A 47 -9.67 -21.39 2.76
CA ALA A 47 -8.69 -21.02 1.74
C ALA A 47 -8.70 -22.01 0.57
N ALA A 48 -8.77 -23.31 0.85
CA ALA A 48 -8.87 -24.35 -0.18
C ALA A 48 -10.17 -24.21 -1.00
N GLN A 49 -11.32 -24.01 -0.34
CA GLN A 49 -12.61 -23.76 -0.99
C GLN A 49 -12.60 -22.52 -1.89
N ALA A 50 -11.95 -21.44 -1.43
CA ALA A 50 -11.79 -20.23 -2.22
C ALA A 50 -10.93 -20.47 -3.48
N LEU A 51 -9.87 -21.26 -3.37
CA LEU A 51 -9.04 -21.66 -4.51
C LEU A 51 -9.79 -22.53 -5.50
N ASP A 52 -10.62 -23.48 -5.05
CA ASP A 52 -11.47 -24.32 -5.89
C ASP A 52 -12.46 -23.43 -6.69
N ALA A 53 -13.17 -22.56 -6.00
CA ALA A 53 -14.14 -21.65 -6.62
C ALA A 53 -13.48 -20.61 -7.56
N ALA A 54 -12.29 -20.13 -7.24
CA ALA A 54 -11.52 -19.24 -8.14
C ALA A 54 -11.06 -19.97 -9.41
N GLN A 55 -10.71 -21.26 -9.30
CA GLN A 55 -10.33 -22.09 -10.44
C GLN A 55 -11.52 -22.33 -11.37
N GLU A 56 -12.72 -22.55 -10.83
CA GLU A 56 -13.96 -22.67 -11.61
C GLU A 56 -14.30 -21.34 -12.33
N ALA A 57 -14.15 -20.20 -11.66
CA ALA A 57 -14.42 -18.89 -12.24
C ALA A 57 -13.39 -18.43 -13.28
N ARG A 58 -12.21 -19.05 -13.36
CA ARG A 58 -11.08 -18.60 -14.17
C ARG A 58 -11.42 -18.44 -15.65
N GLN A 59 -12.11 -19.44 -16.24
CA GLN A 59 -12.39 -19.42 -17.66
C GLN A 59 -13.44 -18.37 -18.02
N SER A 60 -14.51 -18.26 -17.24
CA SER A 60 -15.56 -17.26 -17.46
C SER A 60 -15.02 -15.84 -17.32
N MET A 61 -14.16 -15.57 -16.34
CA MET A 61 -13.51 -14.26 -16.18
C MET A 61 -12.60 -13.91 -17.36
N ALA A 62 -11.79 -14.86 -17.82
CA ALA A 62 -10.89 -14.65 -18.96
C ALA A 62 -11.67 -14.42 -20.28
N ALA A 63 -12.91 -14.90 -20.39
CA ALA A 63 -13.78 -14.74 -21.53
C ALA A 63 -14.57 -13.42 -21.56
N LEU A 64 -14.62 -12.66 -20.46
CA LEU A 64 -15.31 -11.37 -20.41
C LEU A 64 -14.69 -10.39 -21.42
N SER A 65 -15.58 -9.72 -22.17
CA SER A 65 -15.14 -8.66 -23.08
C SER A 65 -14.46 -7.51 -22.33
N ALA A 66 -13.61 -6.74 -22.99
CA ALA A 66 -13.02 -5.53 -22.43
C ALA A 66 -14.09 -4.53 -21.98
N GLY A 67 -15.17 -4.38 -22.79
CA GLY A 67 -16.31 -3.53 -22.45
C GLY A 67 -17.02 -3.97 -21.17
N THR A 68 -17.28 -5.25 -20.99
CA THR A 68 -17.91 -5.80 -19.77
C THR A 68 -17.02 -5.57 -18.55
N ARG A 69 -15.71 -5.84 -18.63
CA ARG A 69 -14.76 -5.59 -17.53
C ARG A 69 -14.73 -4.11 -17.13
N ARG A 70 -14.68 -3.20 -18.12
CA ARG A 70 -14.75 -1.76 -17.87
C ARG A 70 -16.07 -1.37 -17.17
N SER A 71 -17.21 -1.90 -17.61
CA SER A 71 -18.51 -1.62 -17.01
C SER A 71 -18.58 -2.09 -15.56
N ILE A 72 -18.08 -3.29 -15.25
CA ILE A 72 -17.97 -3.82 -13.88
C ILE A 72 -17.14 -2.88 -13.00
N LEU A 73 -15.96 -2.48 -13.45
CA LEU A 73 -15.08 -1.59 -12.69
C LEU A 73 -15.72 -0.24 -12.39
N MET A 74 -16.42 0.35 -13.36
CA MET A 74 -17.18 1.59 -13.15
C MET A 74 -18.39 1.41 -12.24
N ALA A 75 -19.08 0.27 -12.30
CA ALA A 75 -20.16 -0.05 -11.38
C ALA A 75 -19.65 -0.16 -9.93
N VAL A 76 -18.49 -0.78 -9.72
CA VAL A 76 -17.83 -0.83 -8.39
C VAL A 76 -17.47 0.58 -7.93
N HIS A 77 -16.83 1.41 -8.77
CA HIS A 77 -16.53 2.80 -8.46
C HIS A 77 -17.79 3.53 -7.96
N ASN A 78 -18.89 3.44 -8.68
CA ASN A 78 -20.14 4.12 -8.32
C ASN A 78 -20.74 3.60 -7.01
N LYS A 79 -20.70 2.27 -6.76
CA LYS A 79 -21.16 1.68 -5.51
C LYS A 79 -20.33 2.13 -4.30
N LEU A 80 -19.01 2.17 -4.42
CA LEU A 80 -18.12 2.68 -3.37
C LEU A 80 -18.33 4.18 -3.13
N ALA A 81 -18.51 4.96 -4.20
CA ALA A 81 -18.78 6.39 -4.10
C ALA A 81 -20.11 6.68 -3.38
N ALA A 82 -21.13 5.85 -3.60
CA ALA A 82 -22.44 6.00 -2.97
C ALA A 82 -22.43 5.80 -1.44
N VAL A 83 -21.44 5.08 -0.90
CA VAL A 83 -21.27 4.81 0.55
C VAL A 83 -19.98 5.42 1.11
N ARG A 84 -19.49 6.48 0.47
CA ARG A 84 -18.19 7.11 0.78
C ARG A 84 -18.05 7.45 2.26
N SER A 85 -18.99 8.20 2.81
CA SER A 85 -18.90 8.68 4.19
C SER A 85 -18.92 7.56 5.22
N GLU A 86 -19.68 6.50 4.94
CA GLU A 86 -19.75 5.32 5.80
C GLU A 86 -18.43 4.53 5.77
N LEU A 87 -17.79 4.41 4.61
CA LEU A 87 -16.46 3.80 4.49
C LEU A 87 -15.39 4.65 5.22
N GLU A 88 -15.42 5.97 5.08
CA GLU A 88 -14.53 6.88 5.79
C GLU A 88 -14.63 6.68 7.32
N ASN A 89 -15.85 6.64 7.85
CA ASN A 89 -16.08 6.43 9.28
C ASN A 89 -15.69 5.02 9.75
N LEU A 90 -15.95 3.98 8.95
CA LEU A 90 -15.56 2.62 9.29
C LEU A 90 -14.03 2.47 9.31
N LEU A 91 -13.33 3.10 8.36
CA LEU A 91 -11.86 3.14 8.35
C LEU A 91 -11.28 3.79 9.61
N VAL A 92 -11.86 4.89 10.10
CA VAL A 92 -11.43 5.50 11.36
C VAL A 92 -11.53 4.49 12.50
N LEU A 93 -12.65 3.77 12.60
CA LEU A 93 -12.90 2.84 13.69
C LEU A 93 -12.00 1.60 13.63
N GLU A 94 -11.78 1.01 12.46
CA GLU A 94 -10.97 -0.22 12.40
C GLU A 94 -9.45 0.03 12.35
N THR A 95 -9.01 1.21 11.87
CA THR A 95 -7.58 1.51 11.72
C THR A 95 -7.02 2.44 12.81
N GLY A 96 -7.86 3.24 13.47
CA GLY A 96 -7.42 4.31 14.36
C GLY A 96 -6.80 5.52 13.66
N LYS A 97 -6.82 5.57 12.30
CA LYS A 97 -6.29 6.71 11.55
C LYS A 97 -7.19 7.95 11.72
N PRO A 98 -6.61 9.16 11.70
CA PRO A 98 -7.37 10.40 11.62
C PRO A 98 -8.37 10.41 10.46
N LEU A 99 -9.53 11.00 10.67
CA LEU A 99 -10.60 11.10 9.68
C LEU A 99 -10.13 11.69 8.36
N VAL A 100 -9.27 12.70 8.40
CA VAL A 100 -8.71 13.34 7.20
C VAL A 100 -7.93 12.33 6.32
N ASP A 101 -7.19 11.41 6.93
CA ASP A 101 -6.43 10.39 6.20
C ASP A 101 -7.34 9.28 5.65
N CYS A 102 -8.43 8.96 6.37
CA CYS A 102 -9.45 8.03 5.89
C CYS A 102 -10.22 8.59 4.69
N GLN A 103 -10.50 9.91 4.67
CA GLN A 103 -11.09 10.60 3.53
C GLN A 103 -10.18 10.55 2.29
N VAL A 104 -8.88 10.73 2.49
CA VAL A 104 -7.88 10.58 1.41
C VAL A 104 -7.83 9.15 0.92
N GLU A 105 -7.87 8.15 1.80
CA GLU A 105 -7.89 6.73 1.40
C GLU A 105 -9.09 6.39 0.50
N VAL A 106 -10.30 6.81 0.89
CA VAL A 106 -11.50 6.56 0.07
C VAL A 106 -11.43 7.29 -1.26
N ALA A 107 -11.00 8.55 -1.27
CA ALA A 107 -10.84 9.32 -2.53
C ALA A 107 -9.86 8.63 -3.49
N ARG A 108 -8.71 8.17 -3.00
CA ARG A 108 -7.71 7.44 -3.79
C ARG A 108 -8.23 6.07 -4.25
N THR A 109 -9.01 5.40 -3.41
CA THR A 109 -9.68 4.14 -3.80
C THR A 109 -10.57 4.36 -5.01
N LEU A 110 -11.41 5.40 -5.00
CA LEU A 110 -12.28 5.74 -6.14
C LEU A 110 -11.46 6.04 -7.41
N THR A 111 -10.37 6.80 -7.28
CA THR A 111 -9.45 7.06 -8.40
C THR A 111 -8.86 5.76 -8.95
N THR A 112 -8.45 4.83 -8.10
CA THR A 112 -7.90 3.52 -8.51
C THR A 112 -8.90 2.71 -9.35
N TRP A 113 -10.17 2.66 -8.93
CA TRP A 113 -11.21 1.93 -9.67
C TRP A 113 -11.53 2.57 -11.02
N ALA A 114 -11.63 3.91 -11.08
CA ALA A 114 -11.85 4.65 -12.33
C ALA A 114 -10.66 4.46 -13.29
N ALA A 115 -9.43 4.61 -12.81
CA ALA A 115 -8.24 4.43 -13.62
C ALA A 115 -8.09 2.98 -14.13
N ALA A 116 -8.41 1.97 -13.31
CA ALA A 116 -8.41 0.58 -13.76
C ALA A 116 -9.43 0.33 -14.88
N ALA A 117 -10.59 1.00 -14.83
CA ALA A 117 -11.59 0.91 -15.90
C ALA A 117 -11.10 1.53 -17.22
N GLU A 118 -10.37 2.63 -17.15
CA GLU A 118 -9.77 3.28 -18.32
C GLU A 118 -8.64 2.44 -18.91
N GLU A 119 -7.79 1.85 -18.08
CA GLU A 119 -6.64 1.03 -18.49
C GLU A 119 -7.05 -0.28 -19.20
N VAL A 120 -8.28 -0.76 -19.06
CA VAL A 120 -8.77 -1.92 -19.83
C VAL A 120 -8.59 -1.71 -21.34
N ALA A 121 -8.76 -0.46 -21.83
CA ALA A 121 -8.58 -0.13 -23.25
C ALA A 121 -7.11 -0.19 -23.71
N HIS A 122 -6.16 -0.08 -22.79
CA HIS A 122 -4.72 -0.11 -23.09
C HIS A 122 -4.09 -1.51 -23.00
N SER A 123 -4.89 -2.53 -22.65
CA SER A 123 -4.45 -3.93 -22.66
C SER A 123 -4.44 -4.50 -24.09
N HIS A 124 -3.50 -4.03 -24.89
CA HIS A 124 -3.35 -4.42 -26.31
C HIS A 124 -2.06 -5.23 -26.54
N GLY A 125 -1.88 -5.69 -27.78
CA GLY A 125 -0.68 -6.36 -28.27
C GLY A 125 -0.14 -5.64 -29.51
N GLU A 126 0.88 -6.24 -30.12
CA GLU A 126 1.56 -5.68 -31.30
C GLU A 126 1.76 -6.74 -32.37
N THR A 127 1.84 -6.30 -33.62
CA THR A 127 2.29 -7.14 -34.73
C THR A 127 3.81 -7.25 -34.72
N VAL A 128 4.31 -8.43 -35.10
CA VAL A 128 5.74 -8.74 -35.13
C VAL A 128 6.15 -9.09 -36.56
N PRO A 129 7.11 -8.38 -37.18
CA PRO A 129 7.62 -8.72 -38.50
C PRO A 129 8.47 -10.01 -38.43
N LEU A 130 7.88 -11.13 -38.84
CA LEU A 130 8.54 -12.43 -38.77
C LEU A 130 9.49 -12.67 -39.97
N ASP A 131 9.35 -11.90 -41.05
CA ASP A 131 10.08 -11.98 -42.30
C ASP A 131 11.49 -11.36 -42.27
N LEU A 132 11.95 -10.91 -41.09
CA LEU A 132 13.37 -10.64 -40.87
C LEU A 132 14.27 -11.89 -41.05
N GLN A 133 13.67 -13.06 -41.04
CA GLN A 133 14.33 -14.34 -41.34
C GLN A 133 13.60 -15.02 -42.51
N PRO A 134 14.31 -15.64 -43.45
CA PRO A 134 13.67 -16.30 -44.61
C PRO A 134 12.62 -17.36 -44.26
N ALA A 135 12.78 -18.03 -43.11
CA ALA A 135 11.80 -18.97 -42.60
C ALA A 135 10.45 -18.35 -42.22
N GLY A 136 10.43 -17.04 -41.99
CA GLY A 136 9.24 -16.26 -41.61
C GLY A 136 8.51 -15.61 -42.82
N GLU A 137 9.03 -15.75 -44.04
CA GLU A 137 8.39 -15.17 -45.22
C GLU A 137 6.95 -15.69 -45.39
N GLY A 138 5.99 -14.75 -45.58
CA GLY A 138 4.57 -15.03 -45.71
C GLY A 138 3.87 -15.41 -44.40
N MET A 139 4.54 -15.37 -43.23
CA MET A 139 3.93 -15.59 -41.95
C MET A 139 3.36 -14.29 -41.36
N ILE A 140 2.28 -14.41 -40.59
CA ILE A 140 1.69 -13.34 -39.80
C ILE A 140 2.03 -13.58 -38.32
N GLY A 141 2.64 -12.59 -37.68
CA GLY A 141 2.97 -12.62 -36.25
C GLY A 141 2.28 -11.49 -35.45
N TYR A 142 1.69 -11.83 -34.34
CA TYR A 142 1.25 -10.84 -33.36
C TYR A 142 1.23 -11.43 -31.95
N TRP A 143 1.37 -10.60 -30.95
CA TRP A 143 1.17 -11.03 -29.57
C TRP A 143 0.02 -10.26 -28.91
N THR A 144 -0.61 -10.90 -27.92
CA THR A 144 -1.65 -10.32 -27.09
C THR A 144 -1.38 -10.61 -25.62
N ARG A 145 -1.96 -9.82 -24.73
CA ARG A 145 -1.96 -10.13 -23.29
C ARG A 145 -3.09 -11.08 -22.95
N LYS A 146 -2.81 -12.06 -22.09
CA LYS A 146 -3.78 -13.01 -21.56
C LYS A 146 -3.75 -12.99 -20.04
N PRO A 147 -4.89 -13.16 -19.34
CA PRO A 147 -4.92 -13.31 -17.89
C PRO A 147 -3.94 -14.38 -17.43
N ALA A 148 -3.13 -14.08 -16.42
CA ALA A 148 -2.16 -15.03 -15.86
C ALA A 148 -2.85 -16.22 -15.16
N GLY A 149 -3.96 -15.97 -14.49
CA GLY A 149 -4.71 -16.97 -13.73
C GLY A 149 -5.22 -16.40 -12.40
N ILE A 150 -5.24 -17.21 -11.36
CA ILE A 150 -5.71 -16.79 -10.03
C ILE A 150 -4.67 -15.86 -9.39
N VAL A 151 -5.14 -14.69 -8.92
CA VAL A 151 -4.32 -13.76 -8.14
C VAL A 151 -4.62 -13.95 -6.65
N ILE A 152 -3.58 -14.03 -5.83
CA ILE A 152 -3.70 -13.93 -4.38
C ILE A 152 -3.32 -12.51 -3.98
N GLY A 153 -4.26 -11.77 -3.39
CA GLY A 153 -4.06 -10.39 -2.94
C GLY A 153 -4.02 -10.30 -1.42
N ILE A 154 -2.86 -9.99 -0.84
CA ILE A 154 -2.71 -9.85 0.62
C ILE A 154 -2.45 -8.38 0.92
N ALA A 155 -3.35 -7.74 1.67
CA ALA A 155 -3.32 -6.31 1.96
C ALA A 155 -2.82 -6.02 3.39
N GLY A 156 -2.09 -4.89 3.55
CA GLY A 156 -1.68 -4.36 4.84
C GLY A 156 -2.83 -3.68 5.59
N PHE A 157 -2.61 -3.37 6.87
CA PHE A 157 -3.62 -2.82 7.77
C PHE A 157 -3.79 -1.30 7.68
N ASN A 158 -2.78 -0.58 7.19
CA ASN A 158 -2.72 0.87 7.30
C ASN A 158 -3.62 1.63 6.31
N TYR A 159 -3.85 1.06 5.13
CA TYR A 159 -4.78 1.54 4.11
C TYR A 159 -5.59 0.35 3.55
N PRO A 160 -6.41 -0.34 4.39
CA PRO A 160 -6.97 -1.66 4.05
C PRO A 160 -7.85 -1.64 2.80
N LEU A 161 -8.69 -0.61 2.64
CA LEU A 161 -9.57 -0.46 1.49
C LEU A 161 -8.79 -0.17 0.20
N LEU A 162 -7.84 0.76 0.26
CA LEU A 162 -7.03 1.17 -0.89
C LEU A 162 -6.08 0.05 -1.33
N LEU A 163 -5.36 -0.58 -0.39
CA LEU A 163 -4.42 -1.65 -0.71
C LEU A 163 -5.11 -2.90 -1.27
N ALA A 164 -6.30 -3.24 -0.78
CA ALA A 164 -7.11 -4.27 -1.40
C ALA A 164 -7.54 -3.86 -2.81
N SER A 165 -7.95 -2.61 -3.02
CA SER A 165 -8.35 -2.08 -4.33
C SER A 165 -7.20 -2.05 -5.34
N HIS A 166 -5.97 -1.75 -4.93
CA HIS A 166 -4.77 -1.83 -5.78
C HIS A 166 -4.50 -3.24 -6.33
N LYS A 167 -5.07 -4.26 -5.72
CA LYS A 167 -4.95 -5.65 -6.15
C LYS A 167 -6.18 -6.13 -6.91
N VAL A 168 -7.37 -5.81 -6.41
CA VAL A 168 -8.63 -6.30 -6.98
C VAL A 168 -8.98 -5.61 -8.29
N ALA A 169 -8.88 -4.29 -8.36
CA ALA A 169 -9.26 -3.55 -9.57
C ALA A 169 -8.42 -3.96 -10.80
N PRO A 170 -7.07 -4.00 -10.74
CA PRO A 170 -6.28 -4.46 -11.88
C PRO A 170 -6.43 -5.97 -12.16
N ALA A 171 -6.73 -6.83 -11.17
CA ALA A 171 -7.01 -8.24 -11.41
C ALA A 171 -8.28 -8.41 -12.25
N LEU A 172 -9.38 -7.72 -11.89
CA LEU A 172 -10.61 -7.71 -12.69
C LEU A 172 -10.39 -7.09 -14.07
N ALA A 173 -9.65 -6.00 -14.17
CA ALA A 173 -9.28 -5.37 -15.44
C ALA A 173 -8.49 -6.32 -16.35
N ALA A 174 -7.58 -7.11 -15.77
CA ALA A 174 -6.81 -8.15 -16.48
C ALA A 174 -7.65 -9.39 -16.86
N GLY A 175 -8.83 -9.58 -16.26
CA GLY A 175 -9.67 -10.78 -16.43
C GLY A 175 -9.23 -11.96 -15.54
N CYS A 176 -8.60 -11.69 -14.41
CA CYS A 176 -8.15 -12.66 -13.43
C CYS A 176 -9.13 -12.76 -12.25
N PRO A 177 -9.52 -13.95 -11.78
CA PRO A 177 -10.12 -14.08 -10.48
C PRO A 177 -9.09 -13.80 -9.38
N ILE A 178 -9.58 -13.27 -8.25
CA ILE A 178 -8.72 -12.90 -7.12
C ILE A 178 -9.29 -13.37 -5.78
N ILE A 179 -8.40 -13.82 -4.91
CA ILE A 179 -8.71 -14.12 -3.50
C ILE A 179 -7.99 -13.08 -2.65
N VAL A 180 -8.76 -12.29 -1.90
CA VAL A 180 -8.22 -11.25 -1.01
C VAL A 180 -8.06 -11.80 0.39
N LYS A 181 -6.88 -11.54 0.99
CA LYS A 181 -6.65 -11.75 2.42
C LYS A 181 -6.34 -10.41 3.07
N PRO A 182 -7.28 -9.80 3.81
CA PRO A 182 -7.02 -8.57 4.55
C PRO A 182 -6.10 -8.85 5.75
N ALA A 183 -5.54 -7.78 6.31
CA ALA A 183 -4.89 -7.86 7.61
C ALA A 183 -5.91 -8.25 8.70
N PRO A 184 -5.52 -9.03 9.71
CA PRO A 184 -6.48 -9.51 10.73
C PRO A 184 -7.18 -8.39 11.51
N ASN A 185 -6.51 -7.26 11.70
CA ASN A 185 -7.02 -6.14 12.49
C ASN A 185 -8.01 -5.25 11.72
N THR A 186 -7.97 -5.28 10.38
CA THR A 186 -8.71 -4.33 9.53
C THR A 186 -9.43 -5.02 8.35
N PRO A 187 -10.28 -6.02 8.60
CA PRO A 187 -10.99 -6.75 7.54
C PRO A 187 -12.32 -6.12 7.12
N LEU A 188 -12.91 -5.23 7.95
CA LEU A 188 -14.33 -4.84 7.82
C LEU A 188 -14.62 -4.03 6.56
N THR A 189 -13.83 -3.00 6.29
CA THR A 189 -13.98 -2.19 5.06
C THR A 189 -13.71 -3.02 3.81
N THR A 190 -12.76 -3.96 3.87
CA THR A 190 -12.46 -4.86 2.75
C THR A 190 -13.61 -5.86 2.51
N LEU A 191 -14.20 -6.42 3.58
CA LEU A 191 -15.39 -7.29 3.48
C LEU A 191 -16.56 -6.57 2.83
N TRP A 192 -16.81 -5.33 3.26
CA TRP A 192 -17.86 -4.51 2.66
C TRP A 192 -17.59 -4.19 1.19
N ALA A 193 -16.36 -3.78 0.87
CA ALA A 193 -15.98 -3.54 -0.53
C ALA A 193 -16.16 -4.78 -1.40
N VAL A 194 -15.75 -5.96 -0.94
CA VAL A 194 -15.96 -7.22 -1.66
C VAL A 194 -17.44 -7.52 -1.85
N HIS A 195 -18.30 -7.21 -0.89
CA HIS A 195 -19.75 -7.34 -1.06
C HIS A 195 -20.27 -6.47 -2.23
N LEU A 196 -19.89 -5.19 -2.27
CA LEU A 196 -20.26 -4.25 -3.33
C LEU A 196 -19.70 -4.67 -4.70
N ILE A 197 -18.47 -5.19 -4.73
CA ILE A 197 -17.84 -5.72 -5.95
C ILE A 197 -18.64 -6.92 -6.47
N ARG A 198 -19.02 -7.86 -5.60
CA ARG A 198 -19.80 -9.05 -5.99
C ARG A 198 -21.20 -8.68 -6.49
N GLN A 199 -21.82 -7.64 -5.93
CA GLN A 199 -23.06 -7.09 -6.48
C GLN A 199 -22.86 -6.57 -7.91
N ALA A 200 -21.80 -5.77 -8.16
CA ALA A 200 -21.48 -5.25 -9.48
C ALA A 200 -21.20 -6.38 -10.49
N LEU A 201 -20.48 -7.44 -10.09
CA LEU A 201 -20.27 -8.63 -10.92
C LEU A 201 -21.60 -9.27 -11.31
N SER A 202 -22.49 -9.51 -10.35
CA SER A 202 -23.81 -10.12 -10.58
C SER A 202 -24.71 -9.27 -11.49
N GLU A 203 -24.70 -7.94 -11.34
CA GLU A 203 -25.44 -7.00 -12.19
C GLU A 203 -24.98 -7.03 -13.67
N HIS A 204 -23.76 -7.49 -13.92
CA HIS A 204 -23.18 -7.63 -15.26
C HIS A 204 -23.08 -9.11 -15.70
N GLU A 205 -23.86 -10.00 -15.08
CA GLU A 205 -23.89 -11.43 -15.39
C GLU A 205 -22.51 -12.15 -15.29
N ALA A 206 -21.58 -11.54 -14.51
CA ALA A 206 -20.29 -12.12 -14.22
C ALA A 206 -20.31 -12.90 -12.91
N SER A 207 -19.46 -13.92 -12.79
CA SER A 207 -19.42 -14.78 -11.60
C SER A 207 -18.98 -14.02 -10.34
N PRO A 208 -19.77 -14.01 -9.26
CA PRO A 208 -19.33 -13.45 -7.98
C PRO A 208 -18.09 -14.16 -7.39
N ALA A 209 -17.84 -15.41 -7.79
CA ALA A 209 -16.65 -16.16 -7.42
C ALA A 209 -15.34 -15.60 -8.01
N ALA A 210 -15.43 -14.63 -8.92
CA ALA A 210 -14.28 -13.90 -9.43
C ALA A 210 -13.55 -13.08 -8.34
N VAL A 211 -14.28 -12.64 -7.29
CA VAL A 211 -13.69 -11.94 -6.15
C VAL A 211 -14.14 -12.59 -4.87
N GLN A 212 -13.19 -13.11 -4.14
CA GLN A 212 -13.41 -13.80 -2.88
C GLN A 212 -12.53 -13.19 -1.78
N LEU A 213 -12.92 -13.39 -0.53
CA LEU A 213 -12.13 -12.94 0.61
C LEU A 213 -12.08 -14.03 1.67
N VAL A 214 -10.89 -14.28 2.18
CA VAL A 214 -10.66 -15.18 3.32
C VAL A 214 -9.87 -14.39 4.38
N THR A 215 -10.46 -14.23 5.56
CA THR A 215 -9.79 -13.72 6.76
C THR A 215 -8.92 -14.83 7.38
N GLY A 216 -8.27 -14.55 8.50
CA GLY A 216 -7.52 -15.56 9.25
C GLY A 216 -6.04 -15.24 9.40
N GLY A 217 -5.32 -16.14 10.01
CA GLY A 217 -3.94 -16.00 10.43
C GLY A 217 -2.90 -16.24 9.35
N ILE A 218 -1.69 -16.54 9.82
CA ILE A 218 -0.52 -16.84 8.98
C ILE A 218 -0.73 -18.11 8.18
N ASP A 219 -1.35 -19.12 8.78
CA ASP A 219 -1.67 -20.43 8.21
C ASP A 219 -2.54 -20.32 6.93
N VAL A 220 -3.60 -19.51 6.98
CA VAL A 220 -4.44 -19.18 5.81
C VAL A 220 -3.61 -18.51 4.71
N GLY A 221 -2.78 -17.52 5.09
CA GLY A 221 -1.90 -16.82 4.14
C GLY A 221 -0.89 -17.77 3.47
N GLN A 222 -0.26 -18.64 4.25
CA GLN A 222 0.70 -19.63 3.73
C GLN A 222 0.02 -20.63 2.80
N THR A 223 -1.18 -21.09 3.13
CA THR A 223 -1.96 -22.00 2.27
C THR A 223 -2.26 -21.36 0.92
N LEU A 224 -2.74 -20.10 0.89
CA LEU A 224 -3.02 -19.37 -0.35
C LEU A 224 -1.75 -19.15 -1.20
N VAL A 225 -0.64 -18.78 -0.56
CA VAL A 225 0.64 -18.51 -1.24
C VAL A 225 1.29 -19.78 -1.77
N ALA A 226 1.23 -20.88 -1.04
CA ALA A 226 1.89 -22.13 -1.43
C ALA A 226 1.14 -22.89 -2.53
N ASP A 227 -0.15 -22.65 -2.71
CA ASP A 227 -0.98 -23.43 -3.64
C ASP A 227 -0.56 -23.20 -5.10
N PRO A 228 -0.29 -24.27 -5.87
CA PRO A 228 0.19 -24.17 -7.25
C PRO A 228 -0.81 -23.54 -8.23
N ARG A 229 -2.09 -23.45 -7.89
CA ARG A 229 -3.14 -22.79 -8.70
C ARG A 229 -3.03 -21.27 -8.70
N ALA A 230 -2.41 -20.69 -7.67
CA ALA A 230 -2.11 -19.26 -7.63
C ALA A 230 -1.10 -18.91 -8.74
N ALA A 231 -1.47 -18.10 -9.69
CA ALA A 231 -0.59 -17.68 -10.79
C ALA A 231 0.30 -16.49 -10.39
N VAL A 232 -0.26 -15.59 -9.59
CA VAL A 232 0.44 -14.39 -9.09
C VAL A 232 0.09 -14.17 -7.62
N VAL A 233 1.09 -13.79 -6.84
CA VAL A 233 0.90 -13.35 -5.45
C VAL A 233 1.25 -11.87 -5.34
N SER A 234 0.25 -11.04 -5.02
CA SER A 234 0.42 -9.61 -4.75
C SER A 234 0.30 -9.36 -3.24
N PHE A 235 1.34 -8.80 -2.65
CA PHE A 235 1.44 -8.58 -1.21
C PHE A 235 1.88 -7.16 -0.89
N THR A 236 1.25 -6.57 0.13
CA THR A 236 1.71 -5.31 0.75
C THR A 236 1.87 -5.54 2.25
N GLY A 237 3.08 -5.29 2.77
CA GLY A 237 3.41 -5.47 4.19
C GLY A 237 4.91 -5.43 4.47
N SER A 238 5.37 -6.05 5.57
CA SER A 238 6.77 -6.00 5.97
C SER A 238 7.71 -6.74 5.01
N ALA A 239 8.95 -6.27 4.88
CA ALA A 239 9.98 -6.88 4.04
C ALA A 239 10.24 -8.35 4.40
N ALA A 240 10.34 -8.67 5.70
CA ALA A 240 10.57 -10.04 6.15
C ALA A 240 9.49 -11.03 5.69
N VAL A 241 8.20 -10.62 5.77
CA VAL A 241 7.08 -11.45 5.30
C VAL A 241 7.07 -11.51 3.76
N GLY A 242 7.35 -10.40 3.08
CA GLY A 242 7.40 -10.37 1.61
C GLY A 242 8.48 -11.29 1.04
N HIS A 243 9.67 -11.31 1.60
CA HIS A 243 10.74 -12.21 1.19
C HIS A 243 10.38 -13.68 1.44
N GLN A 244 9.70 -13.99 2.54
CA GLN A 244 9.22 -15.36 2.79
C GLN A 244 8.13 -15.75 1.77
N ILE A 245 7.24 -14.83 1.40
CA ILE A 245 6.23 -15.03 0.35
C ILE A 245 6.92 -15.29 -1.00
N ALA A 246 7.91 -14.48 -1.39
CA ALA A 246 8.65 -14.68 -2.63
C ALA A 246 9.28 -16.07 -2.70
N LYS A 247 9.90 -16.52 -1.60
CA LYS A 247 10.49 -17.85 -1.49
C LYS A 247 9.45 -18.97 -1.62
N ASN A 248 8.31 -18.84 -0.97
CA ASN A 248 7.26 -19.86 -0.96
C ASN A 248 6.45 -19.87 -2.27
N ALA A 249 6.33 -18.74 -2.94
CA ALA A 249 5.64 -18.62 -4.21
C ALA A 249 6.47 -19.08 -5.41
N ALA A 250 7.80 -19.10 -5.31
CA ALA A 250 8.67 -19.45 -6.43
C ALA A 250 8.30 -20.81 -7.07
N PRO A 251 8.35 -20.95 -8.43
CA PRO A 251 8.77 -19.95 -9.42
C PRO A 251 7.66 -19.02 -9.92
N ARG A 252 6.52 -18.97 -9.25
CA ARG A 252 5.37 -18.13 -9.61
C ARG A 252 5.68 -16.66 -9.40
N LYS A 253 5.01 -15.80 -10.15
CA LYS A 253 5.21 -14.36 -10.12
C LYS A 253 4.76 -13.76 -8.78
N THR A 254 5.55 -12.83 -8.27
CA THR A 254 5.21 -12.03 -7.07
C THR A 254 5.29 -10.55 -7.38
N VAL A 255 4.33 -9.79 -6.84
CA VAL A 255 4.32 -8.32 -6.84
C VAL A 255 4.29 -7.90 -5.37
N LEU A 256 5.39 -7.33 -4.89
CA LEU A 256 5.61 -7.10 -3.47
C LEU A 256 5.85 -5.62 -3.22
N GLU A 257 5.01 -5.02 -2.40
CA GLU A 257 5.16 -3.67 -1.87
C GLU A 257 5.50 -3.78 -0.39
N LEU A 258 6.73 -3.42 -0.05
CA LEU A 258 7.31 -3.73 1.24
C LEU A 258 7.65 -2.46 2.03
N GLY A 259 8.33 -2.62 3.16
CA GLY A 259 8.69 -1.54 4.06
C GLY A 259 9.69 -0.54 3.48
N SER A 260 9.86 0.57 4.18
CA SER A 260 10.84 1.61 3.84
C SER A 260 11.27 2.40 5.08
N ASN A 261 12.41 3.07 4.99
CA ASN A 261 12.85 4.10 5.95
C ASN A 261 13.15 5.42 5.21
N THR A 262 12.14 5.93 4.57
CA THR A 262 12.16 7.03 3.60
C THR A 262 13.06 8.20 3.98
N GLY A 263 13.97 8.56 3.06
CA GLY A 263 14.86 9.72 3.18
C GLY A 263 14.23 11.00 2.63
N PHE A 264 14.49 12.12 3.33
CA PHE A 264 14.05 13.47 2.95
C PHE A 264 15.25 14.42 3.05
N ILE A 265 15.77 14.88 1.93
CA ILE A 265 16.93 15.78 1.86
C ILE A 265 16.46 17.23 1.84
N VAL A 266 17.05 18.07 2.71
CA VAL A 266 16.90 19.53 2.69
C VAL A 266 18.22 20.13 2.23
N ALA A 267 18.30 20.55 0.97
CA ALA A 267 19.49 21.16 0.40
C ALA A 267 19.66 22.60 0.90
N LYS A 268 20.88 23.10 0.86
CA LYS A 268 21.26 24.47 1.35
C LYS A 268 20.48 25.61 0.65
N ASP A 269 19.94 25.37 -0.51
CA ASP A 269 19.14 26.33 -1.29
C ASP A 269 17.62 26.06 -1.21
N ALA A 270 17.20 25.17 -0.31
CA ALA A 270 15.79 24.85 -0.10
C ALA A 270 15.03 26.05 0.45
N ARG A 271 13.74 26.14 0.09
CA ARG A 271 12.79 27.02 0.76
C ARG A 271 12.37 26.38 2.09
N ILE A 272 12.98 26.86 3.18
CA ILE A 272 12.92 26.22 4.49
C ILE A 272 11.49 26.03 4.99
N ASP A 273 10.62 27.06 4.89
CA ASP A 273 9.24 26.97 5.37
C ASP A 273 8.46 25.86 4.65
N GLU A 274 8.61 25.77 3.33
CA GLU A 274 7.96 24.74 2.52
C GLU A 274 8.49 23.33 2.86
N ALA A 275 9.80 23.22 3.10
CA ALA A 275 10.42 21.95 3.50
C ALA A 275 9.96 21.50 4.89
N VAL A 276 9.83 22.45 5.84
CA VAL A 276 9.29 22.17 7.19
C VAL A 276 7.84 21.73 7.11
N ASP A 277 6.98 22.46 6.39
CA ASP A 277 5.57 22.09 6.21
C ASP A 277 5.44 20.70 5.56
N ALA A 278 6.31 20.36 4.63
CA ALA A 278 6.35 19.05 4.00
C ALA A 278 6.77 17.94 4.99
N VAL A 279 7.78 18.19 5.83
CA VAL A 279 8.22 17.22 6.84
C VAL A 279 7.13 16.98 7.88
N ILE A 280 6.46 18.03 8.37
CA ILE A 280 5.32 17.90 9.29
C ILE A 280 4.19 17.07 8.65
N ARG A 281 3.77 17.46 7.45
CA ARG A 281 2.71 16.77 6.74
C ARG A 281 3.10 15.32 6.39
N GLY A 282 4.33 15.11 5.92
CA GLY A 282 4.81 13.82 5.45
C GLY A 282 5.24 12.86 6.56
N GLY A 283 5.57 13.34 7.76
CA GLY A 283 6.01 12.51 8.88
C GLY A 283 4.88 12.03 9.78
N PHE A 284 3.76 12.75 9.83
CA PHE A 284 2.72 12.49 10.83
C PHE A 284 1.38 12.02 10.25
N TYR A 285 1.13 12.12 8.93
CA TYR A 285 -0.10 11.58 8.34
C TYR A 285 -0.23 10.06 8.61
N ALA A 286 -1.46 9.60 8.71
CA ALA A 286 -1.78 8.22 9.07
C ALA A 286 -1.00 7.70 10.32
N ASN A 287 -0.77 8.59 11.31
CA ASN A 287 0.02 8.30 12.51
C ASN A 287 1.48 7.88 12.20
N GLY A 288 2.05 8.30 11.07
CA GLY A 288 3.34 7.82 10.57
C GLY A 288 3.34 6.37 10.09
N GLN A 289 2.18 5.70 10.04
CA GLN A 289 2.04 4.29 9.64
C GLN A 289 1.89 4.15 8.11
N ALA A 290 2.81 4.74 7.36
CA ALA A 290 2.84 4.65 5.90
C ALA A 290 4.26 4.34 5.42
N CYS A 291 4.39 3.44 4.45
CA CYS A 291 5.70 3.02 3.89
C CYS A 291 6.49 4.18 3.24
N ILE A 292 5.82 5.27 2.87
CA ILE A 292 6.41 6.49 2.31
C ILE A 292 6.26 7.70 3.24
N SER A 293 6.04 7.47 4.55
CA SER A 293 6.11 8.52 5.56
C SER A 293 7.55 9.05 5.69
N VAL A 294 7.72 10.36 5.91
CA VAL A 294 9.03 10.94 6.17
C VAL A 294 9.57 10.37 7.47
N GLN A 295 10.69 9.68 7.40
CA GLN A 295 11.35 9.11 8.56
C GLN A 295 12.72 9.71 8.81
N ARG A 296 13.62 9.72 7.80
CA ARG A 296 14.99 10.24 7.90
C ARG A 296 15.09 11.59 7.22
N VAL A 297 15.16 12.67 7.99
CA VAL A 297 15.37 14.03 7.50
C VAL A 297 16.86 14.37 7.56
N ILE A 298 17.46 14.61 6.40
CA ILE A 298 18.89 14.84 6.21
C ILE A 298 19.06 16.27 5.70
N VAL A 299 19.69 17.13 6.51
CA VAL A 299 19.74 18.57 6.26
C VAL A 299 21.18 19.02 6.05
N GLU A 300 21.46 19.75 4.96
CA GLU A 300 22.76 20.38 4.77
C GLU A 300 23.05 21.41 5.89
N GLU A 301 24.27 21.39 6.43
CA GLU A 301 24.70 22.15 7.62
C GLU A 301 24.36 23.64 7.53
N GLN A 302 24.45 24.24 6.32
CA GLN A 302 24.24 25.68 6.10
C GLN A 302 22.81 26.14 6.47
N VAL A 303 21.83 25.25 6.46
CA VAL A 303 20.43 25.56 6.76
C VAL A 303 19.88 24.77 7.95
N ALA A 304 20.69 23.89 8.55
CA ALA A 304 20.24 22.93 9.54
C ALA A 304 19.72 23.59 10.83
N GLU A 305 20.37 24.65 11.32
CA GLU A 305 19.95 25.34 12.55
C GLU A 305 18.59 26.03 12.36
N GLU A 306 18.41 26.75 11.24
CA GLU A 306 17.18 27.42 10.92
C GLU A 306 16.03 26.42 10.67
N PHE A 307 16.30 25.36 9.91
CA PHE A 307 15.35 24.30 9.65
C PHE A 307 14.89 23.62 10.95
N GLN A 308 15.82 23.22 11.82
CA GLN A 308 15.49 22.59 13.10
C GLN A 308 14.63 23.51 13.99
N ARG A 309 14.99 24.78 14.10
CA ARG A 309 14.21 25.76 14.91
C ARG A 309 12.78 25.86 14.40
N ARG A 310 12.58 26.04 13.09
CA ARG A 310 11.25 26.16 12.49
C ARG A 310 10.46 24.84 12.57
N LEU A 311 11.14 23.70 12.41
CA LEU A 311 10.51 22.39 12.57
C LEU A 311 9.93 22.22 13.98
N LEU A 312 10.68 22.61 15.01
CA LEU A 312 10.22 22.49 16.41
C LEU A 312 9.05 23.45 16.71
N GLU A 313 9.05 24.65 16.15
CA GLU A 313 7.91 25.58 16.25
C GLU A 313 6.64 25.00 15.62
N ARG A 314 6.74 24.29 14.49
CA ARG A 314 5.59 23.75 13.77
C ARG A 314 5.11 22.41 14.31
N VAL A 315 5.99 21.58 14.89
CA VAL A 315 5.60 20.28 15.44
C VAL A 315 4.69 20.42 16.66
N ASP A 316 4.85 21.50 17.43
CA ASP A 316 3.98 21.83 18.57
C ASP A 316 2.50 22.06 18.16
N GLU A 317 2.25 22.41 16.89
CA GLU A 317 0.91 22.65 16.36
C GLU A 317 0.19 21.36 15.92
N VAL A 318 0.87 20.21 15.91
CA VAL A 318 0.29 18.94 15.46
C VAL A 318 -0.67 18.38 16.49
N ALA A 319 -1.95 18.44 16.20
CA ALA A 319 -3.00 18.03 17.12
C ALA A 319 -3.03 16.50 17.33
N VAL A 320 -2.90 16.08 18.59
CA VAL A 320 -3.04 14.68 19.02
C VAL A 320 -4.40 14.49 19.67
N GLY A 321 -5.13 13.41 19.30
CA GLY A 321 -6.44 13.21 19.92
C GLY A 321 -7.29 12.11 19.33
N ASP A 322 -8.61 12.28 19.46
CA ASP A 322 -9.61 11.34 18.92
C ASP A 322 -9.56 11.36 17.37
N PRO A 323 -9.30 10.22 16.72
CA PRO A 323 -9.21 10.16 15.25
C PRO A 323 -10.52 10.53 14.52
N ARG A 324 -11.65 10.53 15.22
CA ARG A 324 -12.96 10.96 14.68
C ARG A 324 -13.08 12.47 14.53
N SER A 325 -12.24 13.24 15.24
CA SER A 325 -12.22 14.71 15.13
C SER A 325 -11.55 15.14 13.82
N PRO A 326 -12.11 16.11 13.08
CA PRO A 326 -11.51 16.62 11.85
C PRO A 326 -10.19 17.37 12.09
N ASP A 327 -9.91 17.80 13.31
CA ASP A 327 -8.71 18.54 13.67
C ASP A 327 -7.54 17.64 14.07
N THR A 328 -7.80 16.37 14.43
CA THR A 328 -6.76 15.42 14.81
C THR A 328 -5.84 15.09 13.65
N ARG A 329 -4.55 15.07 13.91
CA ARG A 329 -3.48 14.70 12.95
C ARG A 329 -2.72 13.46 13.38
N VAL A 330 -2.61 13.20 14.69
CA VAL A 330 -1.99 12.01 15.26
C VAL A 330 -2.94 11.38 16.28
N ALA A 331 -3.11 10.07 16.20
CA ALA A 331 -3.96 9.26 17.05
C ALA A 331 -3.18 7.98 17.46
N PRO A 332 -3.74 7.05 18.25
CA PRO A 332 -3.05 5.81 18.60
C PRO A 332 -2.64 4.98 17.38
N LEU A 333 -1.53 4.27 17.52
CA LEU A 333 -1.10 3.27 16.55
C LEU A 333 -2.08 2.08 16.55
N ILE A 334 -1.95 1.23 15.53
CA ILE A 334 -2.87 0.10 15.31
C ILE A 334 -3.01 -0.84 16.54
N ASN A 335 -1.97 -0.94 17.38
CA ASN A 335 -1.98 -1.73 18.60
C ASN A 335 -0.86 -1.30 19.56
N ALA A 336 -0.97 -1.73 20.82
CA ALA A 336 0.00 -1.44 21.88
C ALA A 336 1.42 -1.97 21.56
N ALA A 337 1.54 -3.15 20.96
CA ALA A 337 2.85 -3.73 20.63
C ALA A 337 3.64 -2.85 19.66
N SER A 338 2.97 -2.18 18.72
CA SER A 338 3.62 -1.21 17.83
C SER A 338 4.15 0.01 18.59
N THR A 339 3.38 0.50 19.56
CA THR A 339 3.78 1.62 20.43
C THR A 339 4.97 1.22 21.31
N GLU A 340 4.90 0.07 21.97
CA GLU A 340 5.97 -0.46 22.83
C GLU A 340 7.29 -0.64 22.07
N ARG A 341 7.22 -1.19 20.85
CA ARG A 341 8.41 -1.35 19.98
C ARG A 341 9.07 -0.01 19.68
N ILE A 342 8.29 1.00 19.31
CA ILE A 342 8.84 2.32 18.96
C ILE A 342 9.41 3.01 20.21
N MET A 343 8.72 2.93 21.34
CA MET A 343 9.22 3.48 22.62
C MET A 343 10.55 2.82 23.04
N THR A 344 10.68 1.50 22.84
CA THR A 344 11.93 0.77 23.07
C THR A 344 13.04 1.30 22.17
N TRP A 345 12.78 1.47 20.87
CA TRP A 345 13.77 2.00 19.94
C TRP A 345 14.16 3.45 20.21
N ILE A 346 13.22 4.28 20.72
CA ILE A 346 13.53 5.65 21.16
C ILE A 346 14.52 5.59 22.33
N GLN A 347 14.26 4.74 23.33
CA GLN A 347 15.13 4.62 24.50
C GLN A 347 16.51 4.09 24.10
N GLU A 348 16.59 3.05 23.26
CA GLU A 348 17.87 2.53 22.73
C GLU A 348 18.69 3.61 22.01
N ALA A 349 18.03 4.43 21.19
CA ALA A 349 18.71 5.53 20.50
C ALA A 349 19.24 6.58 21.48
N VAL A 350 18.47 6.95 22.50
CA VAL A 350 18.89 7.88 23.56
C VAL A 350 20.09 7.33 24.34
N ASP A 351 20.06 6.04 24.68
CA ASP A 351 21.16 5.37 25.38
C ASP A 351 22.46 5.36 24.53
N CYS A 352 22.33 5.44 23.21
CA CYS A 352 23.43 5.57 22.25
C CYS A 352 23.80 7.04 21.93
N GLY A 353 23.21 8.03 22.61
CA GLY A 353 23.56 9.45 22.49
C GLY A 353 22.67 10.29 21.60
N ALA A 354 21.58 9.74 21.05
CA ALA A 354 20.58 10.52 20.34
C ALA A 354 19.87 11.50 21.28
N GLN A 355 19.40 12.61 20.73
CA GLN A 355 18.70 13.66 21.48
C GLN A 355 17.26 13.78 21.05
N ILE A 356 16.32 13.63 22.00
CA ILE A 356 14.92 13.95 21.79
C ILE A 356 14.79 15.47 21.76
N LEU A 357 14.42 16.02 20.61
CA LEU A 357 14.19 17.47 20.44
C LEU A 357 12.74 17.84 20.74
N HIS A 358 11.79 16.92 20.50
CA HIS A 358 10.37 17.08 20.78
C HIS A 358 9.69 15.71 20.97
N GLY A 359 8.68 15.64 21.86
CA GLY A 359 7.89 14.44 22.08
C GLY A 359 8.65 13.30 22.75
N GLY A 360 8.50 12.09 22.26
CA GLY A 360 9.12 10.88 22.84
C GLY A 360 8.30 10.28 23.98
N GLU A 361 7.10 10.76 24.23
CA GLU A 361 6.22 10.34 25.34
C GLU A 361 4.79 10.05 24.86
N LEU A 362 4.06 9.30 25.67
CA LEU A 362 2.67 8.99 25.41
C LEU A 362 1.75 10.14 25.86
N GLN A 363 0.83 10.51 25.00
CA GLN A 363 -0.31 11.39 25.29
C GLN A 363 -1.58 10.53 25.28
N GLY A 364 -1.99 10.05 26.45
CA GLY A 364 -2.99 9.00 26.57
C GLY A 364 -2.53 7.68 25.97
N ALA A 365 -3.24 7.15 24.98
CA ALA A 365 -2.85 5.94 24.24
C ALA A 365 -1.99 6.23 22.99
N SER A 366 -1.81 7.50 22.62
CA SER A 366 -1.08 7.93 21.42
C SER A 366 0.38 8.21 21.74
N LEU A 367 1.30 7.74 20.89
CA LEU A 367 2.63 8.31 20.83
C LEU A 367 2.52 9.67 20.14
N GLY A 368 2.92 10.74 20.85
CA GLY A 368 2.92 12.10 20.30
C GLY A 368 3.91 12.27 19.14
N PRO A 369 3.74 13.33 18.32
CA PRO A 369 4.74 13.69 17.32
C PRO A 369 6.12 13.78 17.95
N THR A 370 7.08 13.08 17.38
CA THR A 370 8.42 12.93 17.97
C THR A 370 9.49 13.33 16.98
N VAL A 371 10.45 14.15 17.41
CA VAL A 371 11.63 14.55 16.63
C VAL A 371 12.88 14.20 17.42
N ILE A 372 13.75 13.40 16.81
CA ILE A 372 15.00 12.93 17.42
C ILE A 372 16.16 13.32 16.52
N SER A 373 17.25 13.79 17.11
CA SER A 373 18.47 14.17 16.37
C SER A 373 19.70 13.41 16.84
N GLN A 374 20.81 13.56 16.10
CA GLN A 374 22.09 12.94 16.38
C GLN A 374 22.03 11.41 16.51
N LEU A 375 21.21 10.79 15.64
CA LEU A 375 21.09 9.34 15.65
C LEU A 375 22.32 8.68 15.03
N PRO A 376 22.89 7.67 15.71
CA PRO A 376 23.82 6.74 15.07
C PRO A 376 23.16 6.02 13.89
N THR A 377 23.92 5.79 12.83
CA THR A 377 23.40 5.13 11.61
C THR A 377 23.01 3.67 11.85
N GLU A 378 23.53 3.06 12.91
CA GLU A 378 23.23 1.68 13.34
C GLU A 378 21.99 1.57 14.23
N ALA A 379 21.44 2.69 14.70
CA ALA A 379 20.25 2.69 15.56
C ALA A 379 19.03 2.17 14.79
N ASN A 380 18.19 1.35 15.44
CA ASN A 380 16.96 0.82 14.85
C ASN A 380 16.07 1.93 14.28
N LEU A 381 15.98 3.08 14.95
CA LEU A 381 15.23 4.25 14.47
C LEU A 381 15.77 4.82 13.14
N TRP A 382 17.05 4.57 12.80
CA TRP A 382 17.63 5.05 11.55
C TRP A 382 17.61 3.99 10.45
N CYS A 383 17.98 2.74 10.76
CA CYS A 383 18.18 1.69 9.76
C CYS A 383 16.91 0.85 9.48
N GLU A 384 15.95 0.79 10.41
CA GLU A 384 14.71 0.03 10.26
C GLU A 384 13.50 0.94 9.96
N GLU A 385 12.38 0.34 9.51
CA GLU A 385 11.12 1.04 9.31
C GLU A 385 10.43 1.30 10.67
N ILE A 386 10.30 2.56 11.04
CA ILE A 386 9.68 2.95 12.33
C ILE A 386 8.18 2.65 12.32
N PHE A 387 7.47 3.07 11.27
CA PHE A 387 6.02 2.93 11.11
C PHE A 387 5.24 3.55 12.26
N GLY A 388 5.58 4.79 12.57
CA GLY A 388 5.00 5.61 13.64
C GLY A 388 5.39 7.08 13.52
N PRO A 389 4.84 7.97 14.37
CA PRO A 389 4.99 9.42 14.26
C PRO A 389 6.34 9.92 14.80
N VAL A 390 7.43 9.42 14.24
CA VAL A 390 8.79 9.74 14.65
C VAL A 390 9.62 10.17 13.45
N ILE A 391 10.24 11.34 13.56
CA ILE A 391 11.15 11.92 12.58
C ILE A 391 12.57 11.90 13.15
N CYS A 392 13.50 11.35 12.38
CA CYS A 392 14.93 11.30 12.67
C CYS A 392 15.64 12.42 11.89
N LEU A 393 16.26 13.39 12.58
CA LEU A 393 16.91 14.56 11.99
C LEU A 393 18.42 14.46 12.13
N ASN A 394 19.14 14.34 11.02
CA ASN A 394 20.60 14.37 11.00
C ASN A 394 21.11 15.48 10.06
N ARG A 395 22.26 16.07 10.42
CA ARG A 395 22.94 17.11 9.65
C ARG A 395 24.09 16.51 8.84
N VAL A 396 24.33 17.08 7.67
CA VAL A 396 25.40 16.66 6.76
C VAL A 396 26.15 17.86 6.20
N PRO A 397 27.44 17.75 5.86
CA PRO A 397 28.21 18.86 5.34
C PRO A 397 27.75 19.31 3.94
N ASP A 398 27.26 18.40 3.13
CA ASP A 398 26.95 18.63 1.73
C ASP A 398 25.96 17.63 1.14
N LEU A 399 25.55 17.88 -0.11
CA LEU A 399 24.62 17.04 -0.86
C LEU A 399 25.17 15.63 -1.13
N ASP A 400 26.49 15.48 -1.33
CA ASP A 400 27.11 14.19 -1.61
C ASP A 400 26.88 13.23 -0.44
N THR A 401 27.19 13.69 0.76
CA THR A 401 26.94 12.95 2.01
C THR A 401 25.42 12.70 2.21
N ALA A 402 24.56 13.66 1.83
CA ALA A 402 23.11 13.47 1.96
C ALA A 402 22.60 12.33 1.06
N ILE A 403 23.06 12.27 -0.19
CA ILE A 403 22.70 11.21 -1.15
C ILE A 403 23.25 9.86 -0.66
N GLU A 404 24.51 9.82 -0.22
CA GLU A 404 25.14 8.61 0.33
C GLU A 404 24.33 8.06 1.51
N LEU A 405 23.91 8.90 2.47
CA LEU A 405 23.11 8.46 3.62
C LEU A 405 21.71 7.97 3.24
N VAL A 406 21.08 8.54 2.22
CA VAL A 406 19.79 8.01 1.73
C VAL A 406 20.00 6.64 1.11
N ASN A 407 21.07 6.47 0.32
CA ASN A 407 21.37 5.23 -0.39
C ASN A 407 21.91 4.13 0.53
N ASP A 408 22.55 4.50 1.66
CA ASP A 408 22.99 3.57 2.70
C ASP A 408 21.77 3.05 3.50
N SER A 409 20.99 2.26 2.83
CA SER A 409 19.80 1.60 3.37
C SER A 409 19.53 0.32 2.60
N ARG A 410 19.05 -0.69 3.30
CA ARG A 410 18.49 -1.89 2.67
C ARG A 410 17.17 -1.62 1.94
N TYR A 411 16.51 -0.51 2.26
CA TYR A 411 15.26 -0.07 1.65
C TYR A 411 15.50 0.90 0.49
N GLY A 412 14.50 1.01 -0.39
CA GLY A 412 14.54 1.92 -1.53
C GLY A 412 13.16 2.09 -2.17
N LEU A 413 12.16 2.60 -1.40
CA LEU A 413 10.81 2.81 -1.96
C LEU A 413 10.69 4.18 -2.61
N GLN A 414 10.66 5.25 -1.81
CA GLN A 414 10.68 6.63 -2.27
C GLN A 414 11.64 7.48 -1.43
N ALA A 415 12.13 8.57 -2.00
CA ALA A 415 12.85 9.61 -1.30
C ALA A 415 12.40 10.98 -1.82
N ALA A 416 12.65 12.03 -1.02
CA ALA A 416 12.38 13.40 -1.45
C ALA A 416 13.59 14.30 -1.27
N ILE A 417 13.64 15.37 -2.07
CA ILE A 417 14.60 16.45 -1.93
C ILE A 417 13.92 17.81 -2.08
N TYR A 418 14.25 18.73 -1.20
CA TYR A 418 13.90 20.14 -1.31
C TYR A 418 15.08 20.96 -1.77
N THR A 419 14.95 21.63 -2.91
CA THR A 419 15.99 22.47 -3.54
C THR A 419 15.39 23.48 -4.49
N ALA A 420 16.00 24.65 -4.64
CA ALA A 420 15.66 25.63 -5.66
C ALA A 420 16.45 25.43 -6.98
N SER A 421 17.43 24.52 -6.99
CA SER A 421 18.31 24.25 -8.12
C SER A 421 17.84 23.08 -8.97
N LEU A 422 17.51 23.30 -10.22
CA LEU A 422 17.23 22.21 -11.17
C LEU A 422 18.40 21.26 -11.32
N LYS A 423 19.65 21.76 -11.28
CA LYS A 423 20.83 20.90 -11.35
C LYS A 423 20.89 19.90 -10.17
N THR A 424 20.62 20.38 -8.96
CA THR A 424 20.56 19.56 -7.75
C THR A 424 19.40 18.55 -7.83
N ALA A 425 18.23 19.00 -8.30
CA ALA A 425 17.07 18.13 -8.47
C ALA A 425 17.33 16.97 -9.45
N PHE A 426 17.88 17.26 -10.63
CA PHE A 426 18.22 16.21 -11.61
C PHE A 426 19.31 15.29 -11.12
N ARG A 427 20.30 15.81 -10.39
CA ARG A 427 21.33 14.98 -9.78
C ARG A 427 20.71 13.99 -8.76
N ALA A 428 19.84 14.46 -7.89
CA ALA A 428 19.14 13.58 -6.94
C ALA A 428 18.29 12.51 -7.63
N ILE A 429 17.63 12.85 -8.74
CA ILE A 429 16.85 11.88 -9.54
C ILE A 429 17.75 10.77 -10.10
N GLU A 430 18.95 11.10 -10.53
CA GLU A 430 19.89 10.13 -11.11
C GLU A 430 20.64 9.29 -10.07
N GLU A 431 20.95 9.88 -8.89
CA GLU A 431 21.87 9.26 -7.94
C GLU A 431 21.17 8.57 -6.76
N LEU A 432 19.89 8.88 -6.48
CA LEU A 432 19.15 8.21 -5.41
C LEU A 432 18.66 6.82 -5.84
N ASP A 433 19.10 5.79 -5.11
CA ASP A 433 18.79 4.38 -5.38
C ASP A 433 17.45 3.96 -4.74
N VAL A 434 16.37 4.54 -5.26
CA VAL A 434 14.99 4.33 -4.82
C VAL A 434 14.04 4.15 -6.01
N GLY A 435 12.85 3.61 -5.76
CA GLY A 435 11.82 3.43 -6.80
C GLY A 435 11.18 4.73 -7.29
N GLY A 436 11.18 5.79 -6.45
CA GLY A 436 10.66 7.10 -6.82
C GLY A 436 11.37 8.24 -6.11
N VAL A 437 11.71 9.30 -6.85
CA VAL A 437 12.31 10.54 -6.31
C VAL A 437 11.31 11.66 -6.46
N VAL A 438 11.02 12.36 -5.35
CA VAL A 438 10.07 13.46 -5.32
C VAL A 438 10.83 14.76 -5.05
N VAL A 439 10.61 15.78 -5.88
CA VAL A 439 11.27 17.09 -5.75
C VAL A 439 10.27 18.12 -5.27
N ASN A 440 10.59 18.80 -4.17
CA ASN A 440 9.80 19.88 -3.57
C ASN A 440 8.35 19.46 -3.20
N GLU A 441 8.18 18.21 -2.79
CA GLU A 441 6.95 17.67 -2.24
C GLU A 441 7.29 16.52 -1.27
N ILE A 442 6.31 16.02 -0.52
CA ILE A 442 6.53 14.89 0.40
C ILE A 442 6.79 13.59 -0.36
N PRO A 443 7.63 12.70 0.17
CA PRO A 443 7.80 11.36 -0.42
C PRO A 443 6.49 10.55 -0.37
N GLY A 444 5.54 10.95 0.50
CA GLY A 444 4.18 10.42 0.56
C GLY A 444 3.29 10.76 -0.62
N PHE A 445 3.73 11.61 -1.56
CA PHE A 445 2.98 11.90 -2.78
C PHE A 445 2.88 10.64 -3.64
N ARG A 446 1.66 10.23 -3.94
CA ARG A 446 1.36 9.16 -4.87
C ARG A 446 0.12 9.49 -5.69
N SER A 447 0.28 9.58 -7.01
CA SER A 447 -0.83 9.47 -7.95
C SER A 447 -1.10 7.98 -8.20
N ASP A 448 -2.36 7.55 -8.06
CA ASP A 448 -2.70 6.12 -8.18
C ASP A 448 -2.56 5.57 -9.62
N ILE A 449 -2.29 6.44 -10.60
CA ILE A 449 -2.02 6.05 -12.00
C ILE A 449 -0.53 5.89 -12.33
N MET A 450 0.38 6.39 -11.47
CA MET A 450 1.83 6.29 -11.70
C MET A 450 2.37 4.89 -11.40
N PRO A 451 3.53 4.48 -11.99
CA PRO A 451 4.23 3.31 -11.52
C PRO A 451 4.67 3.52 -10.06
N TYR A 452 4.35 2.56 -9.21
CA TYR A 452 4.72 2.61 -7.81
C TYR A 452 5.34 1.28 -7.39
N GLY A 453 6.45 1.34 -6.66
CA GLY A 453 7.14 0.17 -6.14
C GLY A 453 8.60 0.46 -5.83
N GLY A 454 9.14 -0.30 -4.90
CA GLY A 454 10.51 -0.15 -4.42
C GLY A 454 11.54 -0.93 -5.22
N VAL A 455 12.81 -0.62 -4.90
CA VAL A 455 14.00 -1.43 -5.20
C VAL A 455 14.55 -1.99 -3.89
N LYS A 456 15.62 -2.76 -3.93
CA LYS A 456 16.22 -3.41 -2.76
C LYS A 456 15.15 -4.22 -1.99
N ASP A 457 15.14 -4.11 -0.65
CA ASP A 457 14.18 -4.79 0.22
C ASP A 457 12.77 -4.15 0.24
N SER A 458 12.56 -3.07 -0.51
CA SER A 458 11.27 -2.38 -0.54
C SER A 458 10.27 -2.93 -1.55
N GLY A 459 10.65 -3.83 -2.45
CA GLY A 459 9.66 -4.45 -3.32
C GLY A 459 10.18 -5.18 -4.56
N ILE A 460 9.23 -5.85 -5.22
CA ILE A 460 9.40 -6.56 -6.49
C ILE A 460 8.19 -6.26 -7.38
N GLY A 461 8.41 -5.88 -8.62
CA GLY A 461 7.33 -5.48 -9.54
C GLY A 461 6.84 -4.06 -9.28
N ARG A 462 5.69 -3.71 -9.85
CA ARG A 462 5.10 -2.36 -9.71
C ARG A 462 3.59 -2.42 -9.56
N GLU A 463 3.04 -1.55 -8.69
CA GLU A 463 1.63 -1.23 -8.58
C GLU A 463 1.26 0.00 -9.44
N GLY A 464 -0.01 0.35 -9.44
CA GLY A 464 -0.67 1.27 -10.34
C GLY A 464 -1.49 0.49 -11.37
N PRO A 465 -2.70 0.91 -11.77
CA PRO A 465 -3.63 0.11 -12.55
C PRO A 465 -3.01 -0.52 -13.80
N ARG A 466 -2.32 0.27 -14.62
CA ARG A 466 -1.62 -0.21 -15.81
C ARG A 466 -0.55 -1.25 -15.47
N PHE A 467 0.34 -0.90 -14.56
CA PHE A 467 1.51 -1.71 -14.23
C PHE A 467 1.10 -3.02 -13.54
N ALA A 468 0.15 -2.96 -12.61
CA ALA A 468 -0.38 -4.16 -11.98
C ALA A 468 -1.14 -5.06 -12.98
N MET A 469 -1.86 -4.50 -13.98
CA MET A 469 -2.44 -5.29 -15.08
C MET A 469 -1.36 -5.98 -15.92
N GLU A 470 -0.23 -5.33 -16.16
CA GLU A 470 0.91 -5.94 -16.84
C GLU A 470 1.49 -7.12 -16.03
N GLU A 471 1.55 -6.97 -14.70
CA GLU A 471 1.99 -8.03 -13.80
C GLU A 471 1.01 -9.21 -13.74
N PHE A 472 -0.30 -8.97 -13.86
CA PHE A 472 -1.34 -10.00 -13.80
C PHE A 472 -1.67 -10.62 -15.17
N THR A 473 -0.94 -10.27 -16.21
CA THR A 473 -1.07 -10.84 -17.55
C THR A 473 0.22 -11.47 -18.04
N VAL A 474 0.08 -12.33 -19.03
CA VAL A 474 1.21 -12.92 -19.78
C VAL A 474 1.06 -12.60 -21.26
N THR A 475 2.18 -12.39 -21.95
CA THR A 475 2.19 -12.26 -23.40
C THR A 475 2.00 -13.61 -24.06
N ARG A 476 1.17 -13.65 -25.10
CA ARG A 476 0.97 -14.85 -25.94
C ARG A 476 1.21 -14.50 -27.40
N MET A 477 2.24 -15.08 -27.98
CA MET A 477 2.55 -14.95 -29.39
C MET A 477 1.63 -15.85 -30.22
N ALA A 478 1.08 -15.29 -31.29
CA ALA A 478 0.41 -16.03 -32.37
C ALA A 478 1.26 -15.97 -33.63
N ILE A 479 1.51 -17.12 -34.22
CA ILE A 479 2.26 -17.28 -35.49
C ILE A 479 1.35 -18.05 -36.43
N ILE A 480 1.06 -17.46 -37.58
CA ILE A 480 0.16 -18.05 -38.58
C ILE A 480 0.90 -18.16 -39.88
N ARG A 481 0.91 -19.34 -40.45
CA ARG A 481 1.27 -19.55 -41.85
C ARG A 481 -0.05 -19.74 -42.61
N PRO A 482 -0.48 -18.75 -43.43
CA PRO A 482 -1.75 -18.85 -44.19
C PRO A 482 -1.73 -19.93 -45.22
#